data_aac30cb4845d2903f3484877b3fa4d38
#
_entry.id   aac30cb4845d2903f3484877b3fa4d38
#
_cell.length_a   1.000
_cell.length_b   1.000
_cell.length_c   1.000
_cell.angle_alpha   90.00
_cell.angle_beta   90.00
_cell.angle_gamma   90.00
#
_symmetry.space_group_name_H-M   'P 1'
#
loop_
_entity.id
_entity.type
_entity.pdbx_description
1 polymer ?
#
loop_
_entity_poly.entity_id
_entity_poly.type
_entity_poly.pdbx_seq_one_letter_code
_entity_poly.pdbx_strand_id
1 'polypeptide(L)'
;MDHFAGLDVSVKETSVCIVDDTGSIVREVKVASEPDALLSVLTNPSYHFKRIGLEAGPLSQWLFSVLAEAGLPAICVETRHMRAV
;
A
#
# COMPACT_ATOMS: atom_id res chain seq x y z
N MET A 1 0.81 14.84 10.38
CA MET A 1 0.33 14.83 8.99
C MET A 1 0.00 13.39 8.59
N ASP A 2 -1.17 13.19 8.03
CA ASP A 2 -1.58 11.85 7.62
C ASP A 2 -1.05 11.50 6.25
N HIS A 3 -0.73 10.23 6.08
CA HIS A 3 -0.27 9.68 4.81
C HIS A 3 -1.21 8.59 4.32
N PHE A 4 -1.20 8.39 3.02
CA PHE A 4 -1.97 7.34 2.37
C PHE A 4 -1.04 6.61 1.42
N ALA A 5 -1.22 5.31 1.27
CA ALA A 5 -0.41 4.53 0.35
C ALA A 5 -1.32 3.77 -0.60
N GLY A 6 -0.88 3.66 -1.85
CA GLY A 6 -1.49 2.79 -2.85
C GLY A 6 -0.49 1.74 -3.27
N LEU A 7 -0.90 0.49 -3.24
CA LEU A 7 -0.04 -0.63 -3.59
C LEU A 7 -0.57 -1.32 -4.84
N ASP A 8 0.30 -1.44 -5.84
CA ASP A 8 0.05 -2.21 -7.04
C ASP A 8 0.91 -3.47 -6.97
N VAL A 9 0.28 -4.59 -6.62
CA VAL A 9 0.98 -5.82 -6.28
C VAL A 9 1.12 -6.70 -7.50
N SER A 10 2.35 -7.14 -7.78
CA SER A 10 2.61 -8.17 -8.77
C SER A 10 3.51 -9.25 -8.16
N VAL A 11 3.77 -10.31 -8.92
CA VAL A 11 4.45 -11.49 -8.38
C VAL A 11 5.84 -11.16 -7.88
N LYS A 12 6.58 -10.35 -8.62
CA LYS A 12 7.98 -10.04 -8.29
C LYS A 12 8.15 -8.78 -7.47
N GLU A 13 7.43 -7.73 -7.86
CA GLU A 13 7.61 -6.42 -7.27
C GLU A 13 6.27 -5.76 -6.99
N THR A 14 6.24 -4.94 -5.97
CA THR A 14 5.06 -4.14 -5.62
C THR A 14 5.43 -2.68 -5.76
N SER A 15 4.63 -1.93 -6.50
CA SER A 15 4.76 -0.48 -6.59
C SER A 15 4.05 0.16 -5.42
N VAL A 16 4.75 1.01 -4.70
CA VAL A 16 4.21 1.72 -3.53
C VAL A 16 4.20 3.21 -3.83
N CYS A 17 3.03 3.81 -3.78
CA CYS A 17 2.89 5.26 -3.95
C CYS A 17 2.38 5.84 -2.63
N ILE A 18 3.15 6.75 -2.05
CA ILE A 18 2.80 7.39 -0.78
C ILE A 18 2.44 8.84 -1.04
N VAL A 19 1.26 9.24 -0.60
CA VAL A 19 0.80 10.62 -0.72
C VAL A 19 0.48 11.18 0.66
N ASP A 20 0.56 12.50 0.78
CA ASP A 20 0.19 13.18 2.01
C ASP A 20 -1.31 13.55 2.00
N ASP A 21 -1.77 14.25 3.03
CA ASP A 21 -3.16 14.62 3.18
C ASP A 21 -3.61 15.71 2.18
N THR A 22 -2.69 16.29 1.45
CA THR A 22 -3.02 17.24 0.37
C THR A 22 -3.11 16.55 -0.99
N GLY A 23 -2.76 15.26 -1.05
CA GLY A 23 -2.73 14.51 -2.31
C GLY A 23 -1.41 14.59 -3.05
N SER A 24 -0.41 15.25 -2.48
CA SER A 24 0.91 15.35 -3.10
C SER A 24 1.70 14.06 -2.91
N ILE A 25 2.36 13.62 -3.97
CA ILE A 25 3.19 12.41 -3.90
C ILE A 25 4.43 12.69 -3.08
N VAL A 26 4.57 11.95 -1.99
CA VAL A 26 5.74 12.06 -1.08
C VAL A 26 6.83 11.11 -1.55
N ARG A 27 6.46 9.92 -2.01
CA ARG A 27 7.43 8.91 -2.44
C ARG A 27 6.77 7.90 -3.35
N GLU A 28 7.51 7.46 -4.36
CA GLU A 28 7.15 6.30 -5.18
C GLU A 28 8.34 5.36 -5.17
N VAL A 29 8.08 4.09 -4.91
CA VAL A 29 9.15 3.10 -4.83
C VAL A 29 8.62 1.74 -5.25
N LYS A 30 9.48 0.92 -5.84
CA LYS A 30 9.19 -0.47 -6.12
C LYS A 30 10.03 -1.33 -5.18
N VAL A 31 9.37 -2.29 -4.55
CA VAL A 31 10.05 -3.21 -3.63
C VAL A 31 9.67 -4.64 -4.00
N ALA A 32 10.47 -5.60 -3.56
CA ALA A 32 10.14 -7.00 -3.77
C ALA A 32 8.79 -7.32 -3.12
N SER A 33 8.02 -8.19 -3.77
CA SER A 33 6.71 -8.62 -3.22
C SER A 33 6.92 -9.64 -2.11
N GLU A 34 7.58 -9.18 -1.05
CA GLU A 34 7.90 -9.97 0.14
C GLU A 34 7.46 -9.18 1.38
N PRO A 35 7.00 -9.88 2.43
CA PRO A 35 6.52 -9.19 3.64
C PRO A 35 7.52 -8.23 4.23
N ASP A 36 8.77 -8.67 4.40
CA ASP A 36 9.80 -7.84 5.03
C ASP A 36 10.09 -6.57 4.23
N ALA A 37 10.17 -6.69 2.91
CA ALA A 37 10.44 -5.55 2.05
C ALA A 37 9.31 -4.52 2.11
N LEU A 38 8.09 -4.99 2.08
CA LEU A 38 6.91 -4.13 2.14
C LEU A 38 6.76 -3.47 3.51
N LEU A 39 6.93 -4.24 4.57
CA LEU A 39 6.84 -3.70 5.93
C LEU A 39 7.94 -2.69 6.21
N SER A 40 9.13 -2.89 5.64
CA SER A 40 10.23 -1.95 5.79
C SER A 40 9.85 -0.54 5.33
N VAL A 41 9.10 -0.43 4.24
CA VAL A 41 8.63 0.86 3.73
C VAL A 41 7.44 1.37 4.54
N LEU A 42 6.48 0.49 4.83
CA LEU A 42 5.19 0.89 5.40
C LEU A 42 5.23 1.11 6.91
N THR A 43 6.27 0.64 7.59
CA THR A 43 6.43 0.88 9.03
C THR A 43 7.45 1.97 9.33
N ASN A 44 7.87 2.73 8.32
CA ASN A 44 8.79 3.84 8.51
C ASN A 44 8.13 4.88 9.42
N PRO A 45 8.79 5.28 10.52
CA PRO A 45 8.20 6.23 11.47
C PRO A 45 7.99 7.63 10.91
N SER A 46 8.58 7.93 9.75
CA SER A 46 8.34 9.21 9.08
C SER A 46 6.95 9.32 8.48
N TYR A 47 6.25 8.20 8.34
CA TYR A 47 4.91 8.17 7.75
C TYR A 47 3.89 7.73 8.78
N HIS A 48 2.76 8.43 8.81
CA HIS A 48 1.64 8.07 9.66
C HIS A 48 0.47 7.71 8.73
N PHE A 49 0.39 6.44 8.36
CA PHE A 49 -0.61 5.97 7.40
C PHE A 49 -2.01 5.94 8.00
N LYS A 50 -2.91 6.65 7.38
CA LYS A 50 -4.32 6.58 7.72
C LYS A 50 -5.01 5.45 6.95
N ARG A 51 -4.57 5.20 5.72
CA ARG A 51 -5.07 4.09 4.89
C ARG A 51 -4.00 3.61 3.95
N ILE A 52 -4.02 2.31 3.69
CA ILE A 52 -3.16 1.67 2.70
C ILE A 52 -4.06 0.89 1.77
N GLY A 53 -4.23 1.37 0.54
CA GLY A 53 -5.09 0.73 -0.45
C GLY A 53 -4.34 -0.33 -1.23
N LEU A 54 -4.96 -1.50 -1.34
CA LEU A 54 -4.44 -2.61 -2.14
C LEU A 54 -5.34 -2.81 -3.33
N GLU A 55 -4.76 -2.89 -4.52
CA GLU A 55 -5.52 -3.25 -5.71
C GLU A 55 -5.91 -4.72 -5.61
N ALA A 56 -7.20 -5.04 -5.81
CA ALA A 56 -7.69 -6.40 -5.73
C ALA A 56 -7.08 -7.26 -6.82
N GLY A 57 -6.56 -8.43 -6.45
CA GLY A 57 -5.91 -9.34 -7.37
C GLY A 57 -5.51 -10.63 -6.66
N PRO A 58 -4.82 -11.55 -7.37
CA PRO A 58 -4.48 -12.86 -6.81
C PRO A 58 -3.67 -12.82 -5.51
N LEU A 59 -2.85 -11.79 -5.35
CA LEU A 59 -1.96 -11.68 -4.19
C LEU A 59 -2.50 -10.72 -3.11
N SER A 60 -3.64 -10.08 -3.36
CA SER A 60 -4.13 -9.04 -2.46
C SER A 60 -4.50 -9.59 -1.08
N GLN A 61 -5.11 -10.77 -1.01
CA GLN A 61 -5.50 -11.35 0.28
C GLN A 61 -4.29 -11.69 1.14
N TRP A 62 -3.26 -12.24 0.54
CA TRP A 62 -2.01 -12.53 1.24
C TRP A 62 -1.42 -11.25 1.82
N LEU A 63 -1.30 -10.23 0.99
CA LEU A 63 -0.70 -8.98 1.43
C LEU A 63 -1.57 -8.26 2.46
N PHE A 64 -2.89 -8.30 2.25
CA PHE A 64 -3.81 -7.73 3.24
C PHE A 64 -3.59 -8.34 4.61
N SER A 65 -3.46 -9.68 4.68
CA SER A 65 -3.21 -10.37 5.95
C SER A 65 -1.90 -9.95 6.58
N VAL A 66 -0.85 -9.82 5.79
CA VAL A 66 0.47 -9.39 6.29
C VAL A 66 0.37 -8.00 6.90
N LEU A 67 -0.28 -7.07 6.21
CA LEU A 67 -0.39 -5.69 6.68
C LEU A 67 -1.29 -5.59 7.90
N ALA A 68 -2.39 -6.33 7.91
CA ALA A 68 -3.32 -6.33 9.05
C ALA A 68 -2.65 -6.88 10.31
N GLU A 69 -1.87 -7.93 10.17
CA GLU A 69 -1.12 -8.48 11.30
C GLU A 69 -0.09 -7.51 11.86
N ALA A 70 0.43 -6.64 11.02
CA ALA A 70 1.37 -5.61 11.44
C ALA A 70 0.66 -4.38 12.05
N GLY A 71 -0.67 -4.41 12.13
CA GLY A 71 -1.44 -3.31 12.69
C GLY A 71 -1.62 -2.13 11.74
N LEU A 72 -1.40 -2.35 10.44
CA LEU A 72 -1.53 -1.29 9.45
C LEU A 72 -2.96 -1.21 8.91
N PRO A 73 -3.44 0.00 8.56
CA PRO A 73 -4.82 0.21 8.10
C PRO A 73 -5.01 -0.14 6.63
N ALA A 74 -4.89 -1.42 6.27
CA ALA A 74 -4.99 -1.89 4.91
C ALA A 74 -6.45 -2.08 4.48
N ILE A 75 -6.75 -1.71 3.23
CA ILE A 75 -8.05 -1.96 2.61
C ILE A 75 -7.83 -2.48 1.20
N CYS A 76 -8.73 -3.35 0.73
CA CYS A 76 -8.71 -3.84 -0.64
C CYS A 76 -9.66 -2.99 -1.49
N VAL A 77 -9.19 -2.56 -2.65
CA VAL A 77 -9.96 -1.72 -3.57
C VAL A 77 -10.01 -2.41 -4.93
N GLU A 78 -11.19 -2.44 -5.54
CA GLU A 78 -11.33 -2.98 -6.89
C GLU A 78 -10.90 -1.93 -7.91
N THR A 79 -10.04 -2.34 -8.84
CA THR A 79 -9.50 -1.46 -9.87
C THR A 79 -10.59 -0.78 -10.69
N ARG A 80 -11.63 -1.51 -11.04
CA ARG A 80 -12.70 -0.94 -11.87
C ARG A 80 -13.48 0.16 -11.15
N HIS A 81 -13.54 0.14 -9.83
CA HIS A 81 -14.16 1.22 -9.07
C HIS A 81 -13.32 2.50 -9.18
N MET A 82 -12.01 2.33 -9.21
CA MET A 82 -11.10 3.46 -9.36
C MET A 82 -11.22 4.09 -10.74
N ARG A 83 -11.52 3.29 -11.76
CA ARG A 83 -11.67 3.76 -13.13
C ARG A 83 -13.03 4.42 -13.39
N ALA A 84 -14.02 4.09 -12.61
CA ALA A 84 -15.36 4.62 -12.79
C ALA A 84 -15.50 6.08 -12.32
N VAL A 85 -14.51 6.57 -11.67
CA VAL A 85 -14.53 7.93 -11.09
C VAL A 85 -14.19 9.01 -12.10
#